data_9d1573ae2249ba9e38c6142139793f25
#
_entry.id   9d1573ae2249ba9e38c6142139793f25
#
_cell.length_a   1.000
_cell.length_b   1.000
_cell.length_c   1.000
_cell.angle_alpha   90.00
_cell.angle_beta   90.00
_cell.angle_gamma   90.00
#
_symmetry.space_group_name_H-M   'P 1'
#
loop_
_entity.id
_entity.type
_entity.pdbx_description
1 polymer ?
#
loop_
_entity_poly.entity_id
_entity_poly.type
_entity_poly.pdbx_seq_one_letter_code
_entity_poly.pdbx_strand_id
1 'polypeptide(L)'
;MLLWAGLGNPEPGMARNRHNIGFMALDVIAIRHGFTPWRRRFKGLTAEGSIGGEKILALKPLTYMNASGEAVQAAAAFYKLAPDAVTAFHDELDLAPGKLRVKFGGGTAGHNGLRSLDRQLGTAEFWRVRMGIGHPGSKERVLPYVLGDFSKDEVVWLIPFLDAIADAAPLLSSGKAPDFMTKVALLTQPPPA
;
A
#
# COMPACT_ATOMS: atom_id res chain seq x y z
N MET A 1 10.87 -10.39 10.58
CA MET A 1 9.54 -9.76 10.55
C MET A 1 9.57 -8.57 9.60
N LEU A 2 8.56 -8.44 8.77
CA LEU A 2 8.35 -7.29 7.90
C LEU A 2 7.14 -6.47 8.38
N LEU A 3 7.19 -5.17 8.19
CA LEU A 3 6.09 -4.25 8.45
C LEU A 3 5.53 -3.76 7.11
N TRP A 4 4.30 -4.16 6.79
CA TRP A 4 3.59 -3.73 5.60
C TRP A 4 2.55 -2.70 5.99
N ALA A 5 2.76 -1.45 5.60
CA ALA A 5 1.88 -0.34 5.91
C ALA A 5 1.06 0.04 4.68
N GLY A 6 -0.26 -0.04 4.79
CA GLY A 6 -1.16 0.51 3.78
C GLY A 6 -1.52 1.94 4.13
N LEU A 7 -1.35 2.86 3.17
CA LEU A 7 -1.68 4.26 3.39
C LEU A 7 -3.12 4.55 2.96
N GLY A 8 -3.82 5.34 3.75
CA GLY A 8 -5.21 5.72 3.51
C GLY A 8 -5.71 6.67 4.59
N ASN A 9 -6.91 7.19 4.40
CA ASN A 9 -7.62 8.00 5.37
C ASN A 9 -8.61 7.14 6.17
N PRO A 10 -8.68 7.31 7.51
CA PRO A 10 -9.46 6.44 8.36
C PRO A 10 -10.96 6.75 8.37
N GLU A 11 -11.37 7.89 7.84
CA GLU A 11 -12.78 8.30 7.87
C GLU A 11 -13.65 7.34 7.07
N PRO A 12 -14.81 6.88 7.63
CA PRO A 12 -15.66 5.89 6.95
C PRO A 12 -16.12 6.32 5.55
N GLY A 13 -16.39 7.60 5.35
CA GLY A 13 -16.78 8.14 4.04
C GLY A 13 -15.67 8.11 2.98
N MET A 14 -14.43 7.83 3.37
CA MET A 14 -13.26 7.80 2.48
C MET A 14 -12.80 6.37 2.13
N ALA A 15 -13.49 5.34 2.62
CA ALA A 15 -13.08 3.96 2.43
C ALA A 15 -12.91 3.53 0.96
N ARG A 16 -13.63 4.18 0.04
CA ARG A 16 -13.62 3.89 -1.39
C ARG A 16 -12.75 4.84 -2.21
N ASN A 17 -12.08 5.78 -1.56
CA ASN A 17 -11.24 6.75 -2.26
C ASN A 17 -10.05 6.09 -2.93
N ARG A 18 -9.59 6.70 -4.03
CA ARG A 18 -8.34 6.29 -4.68
C ARG A 18 -7.15 6.36 -3.74
N HIS A 19 -7.16 7.35 -2.82
CA HIS A 19 -6.12 7.51 -1.80
C HIS A 19 -6.04 6.36 -0.79
N ASN A 20 -7.08 5.54 -0.71
CA ASN A 20 -7.17 4.38 0.19
C ASN A 20 -6.82 3.04 -0.47
N ILE A 21 -6.26 3.04 -1.68
CA ILE A 21 -5.88 1.80 -2.37
C ILE A 21 -4.88 0.97 -1.54
N GLY A 22 -4.02 1.62 -0.76
CA GLY A 22 -3.11 0.94 0.16
C GLY A 22 -3.84 0.14 1.25
N PHE A 23 -4.89 0.71 1.84
CA PHE A 23 -5.76 -0.01 2.78
C PHE A 23 -6.43 -1.21 2.11
N MET A 24 -6.95 -1.01 0.91
CA MET A 24 -7.63 -2.06 0.14
C MET A 24 -6.69 -3.23 -0.15
N ALA A 25 -5.45 -2.96 -0.52
CA ALA A 25 -4.45 -3.99 -0.80
C ALA A 25 -4.18 -4.84 0.44
N LEU A 26 -3.97 -4.21 1.59
CA LEU A 26 -3.72 -4.95 2.82
C LEU A 26 -4.93 -5.77 3.27
N ASP A 27 -6.15 -5.27 3.06
CA ASP A 27 -7.36 -6.02 3.38
C ASP A 27 -7.44 -7.32 2.55
N VAL A 28 -7.18 -7.25 1.25
CA VAL A 28 -7.20 -8.42 0.37
C VAL A 28 -6.07 -9.39 0.72
N ILE A 29 -4.86 -8.88 0.97
CA ILE A 29 -3.71 -9.70 1.40
C ILE A 29 -4.02 -10.42 2.71
N ALA A 30 -4.55 -9.71 3.71
CA ALA A 30 -4.87 -10.28 5.01
C ALA A 30 -5.89 -11.41 4.91
N ILE A 31 -6.94 -11.24 4.12
CA ILE A 31 -7.95 -12.27 3.87
C ILE A 31 -7.34 -13.46 3.15
N ARG A 32 -6.59 -13.22 2.06
CA ARG A 32 -6.01 -14.26 1.22
C ARG A 32 -5.03 -15.15 1.97
N HIS A 33 -4.27 -14.58 2.89
CA HIS A 33 -3.21 -15.28 3.62
C HIS A 33 -3.55 -15.60 5.07
N GLY A 34 -4.83 -15.47 5.46
CA GLY A 34 -5.31 -15.91 6.76
C GLY A 34 -4.72 -15.15 7.95
N PHE A 35 -4.54 -13.84 7.81
CA PHE A 35 -4.07 -13.01 8.91
C PHE A 35 -5.07 -12.97 10.06
N THR A 36 -4.60 -12.63 11.26
CA THR A 36 -5.47 -12.39 12.41
C THR A 36 -6.48 -11.28 12.13
N PRO A 37 -7.60 -11.24 12.87
CA PRO A 37 -8.50 -10.09 12.78
C PRO A 37 -7.78 -8.77 13.06
N TRP A 38 -8.23 -7.70 12.40
CA TRP A 38 -7.72 -6.36 12.62
C TRP A 38 -7.99 -5.89 14.05
N ARG A 39 -6.97 -5.35 14.72
CA ARG A 39 -7.05 -4.84 16.10
C ARG A 39 -6.43 -3.47 16.19
N ARG A 40 -6.97 -2.61 17.05
CA ARG A 40 -6.40 -1.29 17.31
C ARG A 40 -5.06 -1.43 18.02
N ARG A 41 -4.02 -0.90 17.42
CA ARG A 41 -2.66 -0.85 17.96
C ARG A 41 -1.81 0.15 17.15
N PHE A 42 -0.83 0.78 17.78
CA PHE A 42 0.12 1.70 17.13
C PHE A 42 -0.55 2.83 16.33
N LYS A 43 -1.57 3.47 16.92
CA LYS A 43 -2.36 4.52 16.23
C LYS A 43 -2.96 4.04 14.90
N GLY A 44 -3.26 2.76 14.80
CA GLY A 44 -3.78 2.14 13.59
C GLY A 44 -4.56 0.87 13.86
N LEU A 45 -4.84 0.15 12.77
CA LEU A 45 -5.31 -1.22 12.80
C LEU A 45 -4.19 -2.15 12.38
N THR A 46 -3.95 -3.19 13.14
CA THR A 46 -2.93 -4.20 12.84
C THR A 46 -3.54 -5.57 12.67
N ALA A 47 -2.95 -6.36 11.78
CA ALA A 47 -3.21 -7.78 11.61
C ALA A 47 -1.86 -8.49 11.40
N GLU A 48 -1.73 -9.68 11.94
CA GLU A 48 -0.49 -10.46 11.86
C GLU A 48 -0.71 -11.72 11.05
N GLY A 49 0.29 -12.09 10.26
CA GLY A 49 0.27 -13.31 9.49
C GLY A 49 1.66 -13.75 9.08
N SER A 50 1.72 -14.85 8.34
CA SER A 50 2.95 -15.35 7.75
C SER A 50 2.72 -15.62 6.27
N ILE A 51 3.61 -15.11 5.43
CA ILE A 51 3.57 -15.32 3.99
C ILE A 51 4.93 -15.85 3.54
N GLY A 52 4.97 -17.04 2.93
CA GLY A 52 6.21 -17.64 2.47
C GLY A 52 7.21 -17.90 3.61
N GLY A 53 6.72 -18.15 4.82
CA GLY A 53 7.57 -18.34 6.01
C GLY A 53 8.02 -17.05 6.69
N GLU A 54 7.77 -15.89 6.09
CA GLU A 54 8.11 -14.59 6.67
C GLU A 54 6.96 -14.04 7.50
N LYS A 55 7.25 -13.63 8.73
CA LYS A 55 6.27 -13.02 9.61
C LYS A 55 6.01 -11.57 9.19
N ILE A 56 4.74 -11.22 9.03
CA ILE A 56 4.32 -9.90 8.57
C ILE A 56 3.35 -9.27 9.56
N LEU A 57 3.66 -8.03 9.94
CA LEU A 57 2.72 -7.13 10.60
C LEU A 57 2.13 -6.22 9.54
N ALA A 58 0.83 -6.37 9.26
CA ALA A 58 0.10 -5.43 8.43
C ALA A 58 -0.44 -4.28 9.30
N LEU A 59 -0.29 -3.05 8.84
CA LEU A 59 -0.70 -1.84 9.57
C LEU A 59 -1.46 -0.89 8.65
N LYS A 60 -2.67 -0.52 9.06
CA LYS A 60 -3.44 0.57 8.45
C LYS A 60 -3.47 1.73 9.45
N PRO A 61 -2.71 2.82 9.23
CA PRO A 61 -2.76 3.99 10.12
C PRO A 61 -4.18 4.56 10.23
N LEU A 62 -4.63 4.87 11.44
CA LEU A 62 -5.89 5.55 11.71
C LEU A 62 -5.71 7.04 11.99
N THR A 63 -4.58 7.58 11.59
CA THR A 63 -4.27 9.01 11.59
C THR A 63 -4.74 9.63 10.27
N TYR A 64 -4.78 10.95 10.18
CA TYR A 64 -4.85 11.59 8.86
C TYR A 64 -3.66 11.17 8.00
N MET A 65 -3.84 11.23 6.69
CA MET A 65 -2.80 10.79 5.73
C MET A 65 -1.44 11.44 6.02
N ASN A 66 -1.40 12.73 6.30
CA ASN A 66 -0.18 13.48 6.60
C ASN A 66 0.50 13.12 7.93
N ALA A 67 -0.12 12.27 8.73
CA ALA A 67 0.42 11.76 9.99
C ALA A 67 0.62 10.22 9.98
N SER A 68 0.50 9.58 8.82
CA SER A 68 0.63 8.11 8.67
C SER A 68 1.95 7.57 9.23
N GLY A 69 3.03 8.33 9.12
CA GLY A 69 4.35 7.95 9.63
C GLY A 69 4.40 7.75 11.14
N GLU A 70 3.51 8.39 11.90
CA GLU A 70 3.48 8.21 13.37
C GLU A 70 3.14 6.77 13.75
N ALA A 71 2.16 6.17 13.08
CA ALA A 71 1.78 4.78 13.30
C ALA A 71 2.89 3.82 12.88
N VAL A 72 3.47 4.05 11.70
CA VAL A 72 4.56 3.22 11.16
C VAL A 72 5.78 3.26 12.07
N GLN A 73 6.19 4.44 12.51
CA GLN A 73 7.32 4.61 13.42
C GLN A 73 7.07 3.94 14.76
N ALA A 74 5.88 4.06 15.33
CA ALA A 74 5.54 3.42 16.60
C ALA A 74 5.64 1.89 16.51
N ALA A 75 5.14 1.29 15.43
CA ALA A 75 5.24 -0.15 15.19
C ALA A 75 6.68 -0.60 14.95
N ALA A 76 7.42 0.12 14.10
CA ALA A 76 8.81 -0.18 13.79
C ALA A 76 9.70 -0.10 15.05
N ALA A 77 9.51 0.92 15.88
CA ALA A 77 10.26 1.07 17.13
C ALA A 77 9.95 -0.05 18.11
N PHE A 78 8.68 -0.43 18.27
CA PHE A 78 8.26 -1.49 19.18
C PHE A 78 8.92 -2.84 18.83
N TYR A 79 8.94 -3.19 17.55
CA TYR A 79 9.53 -4.44 17.07
C TYR A 79 11.01 -4.31 16.71
N LYS A 80 11.62 -3.14 16.93
CA LYS A 80 13.02 -2.86 16.60
C LYS A 80 13.35 -3.16 15.14
N LEU A 81 12.46 -2.76 14.24
CA LEU A 81 12.63 -2.95 12.80
C LEU A 81 13.41 -1.79 12.20
N ALA A 82 14.38 -2.12 11.35
CA ALA A 82 15.05 -1.12 10.52
C ALA A 82 14.13 -0.63 9.39
N PRO A 83 14.35 0.56 8.81
CA PRO A 83 13.50 1.09 7.75
C PRO A 83 13.38 0.19 6.52
N ASP A 84 14.40 -0.60 6.19
CA ASP A 84 14.39 -1.54 5.07
C ASP A 84 13.44 -2.74 5.28
N ALA A 85 12.97 -2.96 6.51
CA ALA A 85 11.93 -3.93 6.81
C ALA A 85 10.51 -3.37 6.61
N VAL A 86 10.38 -2.09 6.29
CA VAL A 86 9.10 -1.41 6.06
C VAL A 86 8.78 -1.36 4.57
N THR A 87 7.55 -1.74 4.22
CA THR A 87 6.99 -1.58 2.88
C THR A 87 5.71 -0.76 2.96
N ALA A 88 5.66 0.37 2.25
CA ALA A 88 4.47 1.19 2.14
C ALA A 88 3.70 0.86 0.86
N PHE A 89 2.40 0.57 0.99
CA PHE A 89 1.47 0.39 -0.13
C PHE A 89 0.69 1.68 -0.31
N HIS A 90 0.77 2.31 -1.48
CA HIS A 90 0.17 3.61 -1.69
C HIS A 90 -0.26 3.85 -3.13
N ASP A 91 -1.16 4.81 -3.31
CA ASP A 91 -1.59 5.30 -4.61
C ASP A 91 -0.49 6.09 -5.32
N GLU A 92 -0.38 5.91 -6.64
CA GLU A 92 0.62 6.56 -7.47
C GLU A 92 -0.03 7.20 -8.70
N LEU A 93 0.06 8.53 -8.79
CA LEU A 93 -0.48 9.30 -9.91
C LEU A 93 0.31 9.11 -11.21
N ASP A 94 1.61 8.84 -11.10
CA ASP A 94 2.53 8.78 -12.24
C ASP A 94 2.55 7.42 -12.93
N LEU A 95 1.74 6.47 -12.44
CA LEU A 95 1.54 5.17 -13.07
C LEU A 95 0.10 5.07 -13.61
N ALA A 96 -0.03 4.48 -14.80
CA ALA A 96 -1.33 4.19 -15.38
C ALA A 96 -2.18 3.32 -14.45
N PRO A 97 -3.52 3.43 -14.50
CA PRO A 97 -4.40 2.62 -13.66
C PRO A 97 -4.11 1.12 -13.75
N GLY A 98 -3.98 0.46 -12.60
CA GLY A 98 -3.70 -0.97 -12.54
C GLY A 98 -2.27 -1.38 -12.85
N LYS A 99 -1.36 -0.43 -13.00
CA LYS A 99 0.08 -0.69 -13.10
C LYS A 99 0.74 -0.60 -11.73
N LEU A 100 1.79 -1.38 -11.54
CA LEU A 100 2.49 -1.46 -10.27
C LEU A 100 4.00 -1.37 -10.46
N ARG A 101 4.65 -0.65 -9.54
CA ARG A 101 6.11 -0.63 -9.43
C ARG A 101 6.51 -0.74 -7.96
N VAL A 102 7.51 -1.56 -7.69
CA VAL A 102 8.15 -1.64 -6.38
C VAL A 102 9.46 -0.88 -6.45
N LYS A 103 9.71 -0.02 -5.46
CA LYS A 103 10.91 0.80 -5.39
C LYS A 103 11.43 0.85 -3.96
N PHE A 104 12.74 0.83 -3.82
CA PHE A 104 13.42 1.12 -2.54
C PHE A 104 13.86 2.58 -2.52
N GLY A 105 13.45 3.31 -1.50
CA GLY A 105 13.77 4.73 -1.39
C GLY A 105 13.07 5.62 -2.44
N GLY A 106 13.62 6.78 -2.65
CA GLY A 106 13.17 7.75 -3.65
C GLY A 106 12.32 8.88 -3.07
N GLY A 107 11.85 9.75 -3.96
CA GLY A 107 11.02 10.89 -3.61
C GLY A 107 9.58 10.51 -3.28
N THR A 108 8.83 11.51 -2.81
CA THR A 108 7.44 11.33 -2.39
C THR A 108 6.42 11.71 -3.46
N ALA A 109 6.85 12.37 -4.52
CA ALA A 109 6.00 12.89 -5.60
C ALA A 109 4.75 13.65 -5.06
N GLY A 110 4.90 14.34 -3.93
CA GLY A 110 3.81 15.09 -3.30
C GLY A 110 2.84 14.27 -2.45
N HIS A 111 3.06 12.95 -2.32
CA HIS A 111 2.21 12.09 -1.49
C HIS A 111 2.43 12.38 0.00
N ASN A 112 1.42 12.91 0.69
CA ASN A 112 1.54 13.34 2.09
C ASN A 112 1.82 12.20 3.06
N GLY A 113 1.31 11.00 2.79
CA GLY A 113 1.60 9.81 3.59
C GLY A 113 3.07 9.41 3.51
N LEU A 114 3.66 9.40 2.31
CA LEU A 114 5.08 9.11 2.12
C LEU A 114 5.96 10.18 2.77
N ARG A 115 5.60 11.45 2.67
CA ARG A 115 6.32 12.53 3.37
C ARG A 115 6.32 12.32 4.89
N SER A 116 5.20 11.86 5.43
CA SER A 116 5.09 11.55 6.85
C SER A 116 5.98 10.38 7.25
N LEU A 117 6.04 9.32 6.43
CA LEU A 117 6.95 8.20 6.68
C LEU A 117 8.42 8.65 6.64
N ASP A 118 8.83 9.40 5.61
CA ASP A 118 10.19 9.93 5.50
C ASP A 118 10.59 10.69 6.77
N ARG A 119 9.73 11.59 7.21
CA ARG A 119 9.98 12.41 8.40
C ARG A 119 10.05 11.59 9.68
N GLN A 120 9.11 10.67 9.89
CA GLN A 120 9.01 9.91 11.12
C GLN A 120 10.04 8.79 11.23
N LEU A 121 10.40 8.16 10.12
CA LEU A 121 11.46 7.17 10.07
C LEU A 121 12.85 7.79 10.01
N GLY A 122 12.96 9.07 9.68
CA GLY A 122 14.21 9.80 9.53
C GLY A 122 15.00 9.42 8.27
N THR A 123 14.38 8.74 7.33
CA THR A 123 15.01 8.31 6.07
C THR A 123 13.95 8.01 5.03
N ALA A 124 14.30 8.15 3.76
CA ALA A 124 13.50 7.70 2.63
C ALA A 124 13.78 6.23 2.24
N GLU A 125 14.71 5.55 2.91
CA GLU A 125 15.18 4.22 2.57
C GLU A 125 14.27 3.12 3.14
N PHE A 126 13.04 3.04 2.61
CA PHE A 126 12.09 1.96 2.83
C PHE A 126 11.49 1.54 1.50
N TRP A 127 10.85 0.38 1.47
CA TRP A 127 10.21 -0.16 0.26
C TRP A 127 8.87 0.50 0.00
N ARG A 128 8.53 0.64 -1.28
CA ARG A 128 7.26 1.22 -1.75
C ARG A 128 6.66 0.36 -2.81
N VAL A 129 5.43 -0.09 -2.58
CA VAL A 129 4.57 -0.69 -3.59
C VAL A 129 3.71 0.44 -4.16
N ARG A 130 4.11 0.96 -5.31
CA ARG A 130 3.47 2.08 -6.00
C ARG A 130 2.35 1.54 -6.88
N MET A 131 1.12 1.88 -6.52
CA MET A 131 -0.08 1.34 -7.15
C MET A 131 -0.72 2.41 -8.02
N GLY A 132 -0.68 2.22 -9.34
CA GLY A 132 -1.12 3.21 -10.31
C GLY A 132 -2.61 3.48 -10.27
N ILE A 133 -2.97 4.74 -10.16
CA ILE A 133 -4.36 5.24 -10.23
C ILE A 133 -4.57 6.22 -11.38
N GLY A 134 -3.52 6.55 -12.13
CA GLY A 134 -3.54 7.57 -13.17
C GLY A 134 -3.51 8.98 -12.61
N HIS A 135 -3.34 9.96 -13.50
CA HIS A 135 -3.25 11.38 -13.16
C HIS A 135 -4.45 12.15 -13.74
N PRO A 136 -5.05 13.08 -12.97
CA PRO A 136 -6.23 13.82 -13.42
C PRO A 136 -5.93 14.93 -14.45
N GLY A 137 -4.66 15.14 -14.82
CA GLY A 137 -4.26 16.07 -15.87
C GLY A 137 -3.71 17.41 -15.39
N SER A 138 -3.99 17.84 -14.16
CA SER A 138 -3.44 19.08 -13.61
C SER A 138 -3.26 18.97 -12.10
N LYS A 139 -2.35 19.78 -11.55
CA LYS A 139 -2.04 19.81 -10.11
C LYS A 139 -3.28 20.15 -9.26
N GLU A 140 -4.11 21.07 -9.74
CA GLU A 140 -5.32 21.53 -9.03
C GLU A 140 -6.38 20.43 -8.90
N ARG A 141 -6.37 19.44 -9.78
CA ARG A 141 -7.30 18.32 -9.78
C ARG A 141 -6.83 17.16 -8.92
N VAL A 142 -5.59 17.15 -8.45
CA VAL A 142 -5.00 16.01 -7.73
C VAL A 142 -5.77 15.72 -6.44
N LEU A 143 -5.96 16.73 -5.57
CA LEU A 143 -6.61 16.50 -4.28
C LEU A 143 -8.06 15.99 -4.44
N PRO A 144 -8.95 16.63 -5.25
CA PRO A 144 -10.28 16.09 -5.46
C PRO A 144 -10.27 14.70 -6.12
N TYR A 145 -9.29 14.39 -6.96
CA TYR A 145 -9.16 13.10 -7.62
C TYR A 145 -8.82 11.98 -6.62
N VAL A 146 -7.77 12.15 -5.81
CA VAL A 146 -7.36 11.11 -4.86
C VAL A 146 -8.37 10.93 -3.73
N LEU A 147 -9.10 11.98 -3.34
CA LEU A 147 -10.19 11.91 -2.37
C LEU A 147 -11.53 11.52 -3.00
N GLY A 148 -11.56 11.30 -4.30
CA GLY A 148 -12.72 10.77 -5.00
C GLY A 148 -12.76 9.25 -4.97
N ASP A 149 -13.97 8.70 -4.98
CA ASP A 149 -14.18 7.27 -5.01
C ASP A 149 -13.79 6.67 -6.36
N PHE A 150 -13.32 5.43 -6.35
CA PHE A 150 -13.21 4.66 -7.58
C PHE A 150 -14.58 4.55 -8.25
N SER A 151 -14.63 4.86 -9.55
CA SER A 151 -15.85 4.71 -10.35
C SER A 151 -16.17 3.24 -10.61
N LYS A 152 -17.38 2.96 -11.09
CA LYS A 152 -17.77 1.61 -11.51
C LYS A 152 -16.84 1.05 -12.59
N ASP A 153 -16.41 1.89 -13.54
CA ASP A 153 -15.49 1.49 -14.60
C ASP A 153 -14.11 1.16 -14.05
N GLU A 154 -13.65 1.93 -13.05
CA GLU A 154 -12.36 1.66 -12.39
C GLU A 154 -12.39 0.37 -11.57
N VAL A 155 -13.51 0.00 -10.96
CA VAL A 155 -13.64 -1.24 -10.18
C VAL A 155 -13.38 -2.48 -11.04
N VAL A 156 -13.63 -2.41 -12.34
CA VAL A 156 -13.37 -3.51 -13.30
C VAL A 156 -11.89 -3.91 -13.32
N TRP A 157 -10.97 -2.96 -13.25
CA TRP A 157 -9.54 -3.26 -13.16
C TRP A 157 -9.03 -3.34 -11.71
N LEU A 158 -9.66 -2.62 -10.79
CA LEU A 158 -9.21 -2.54 -9.40
C LEU A 158 -9.27 -3.89 -8.68
N ILE A 159 -10.38 -4.60 -8.79
CA ILE A 159 -10.57 -5.89 -8.12
C ILE A 159 -9.55 -6.92 -8.61
N PRO A 160 -9.38 -7.18 -9.92
CA PRO A 160 -8.34 -8.09 -10.40
C PRO A 160 -6.92 -7.66 -10.01
N PHE A 161 -6.67 -6.35 -9.97
CA PHE A 161 -5.38 -5.80 -9.57
C PHE A 161 -5.05 -6.11 -8.10
N LEU A 162 -5.99 -5.88 -7.18
CA LEU A 162 -5.81 -6.19 -5.77
C LEU A 162 -5.66 -7.71 -5.55
N ASP A 163 -6.44 -8.53 -6.24
CA ASP A 163 -6.31 -9.98 -6.19
C ASP A 163 -4.94 -10.46 -6.67
N ALA A 164 -4.44 -9.89 -7.76
CA ALA A 164 -3.10 -10.21 -8.29
C ALA A 164 -1.99 -9.85 -7.29
N ILE A 165 -2.10 -8.72 -6.62
CA ILE A 165 -1.15 -8.31 -5.57
C ILE A 165 -1.17 -9.32 -4.42
N ALA A 166 -2.34 -9.74 -3.97
CA ALA A 166 -2.46 -10.72 -2.90
C ALA A 166 -1.91 -12.09 -3.32
N ASP A 167 -2.17 -12.54 -4.55
CA ASP A 167 -1.64 -13.80 -5.09
C ASP A 167 -0.11 -13.78 -5.22
N ALA A 168 0.46 -12.66 -5.60
CA ALA A 168 1.90 -12.48 -5.79
C ALA A 168 2.65 -12.16 -4.49
N ALA A 169 1.95 -11.88 -3.39
CA ALA A 169 2.55 -11.45 -2.12
C ALA A 169 3.69 -12.34 -1.60
N PRO A 170 3.69 -13.68 -1.79
CA PRO A 170 4.84 -14.51 -1.40
C PRO A 170 6.16 -14.13 -2.06
N LEU A 171 6.12 -13.60 -3.27
CA LEU A 171 7.34 -13.12 -3.95
C LEU A 171 7.84 -11.82 -3.33
N LEU A 172 6.93 -10.93 -2.92
CA LEU A 172 7.29 -9.69 -2.24
C LEU A 172 7.89 -9.98 -0.85
N SER A 173 7.27 -10.86 -0.07
CA SER A 173 7.74 -11.20 1.27
C SER A 173 9.10 -11.90 1.27
N SER A 174 9.45 -12.59 0.19
CA SER A 174 10.75 -13.24 0.04
C SER A 174 11.82 -12.36 -0.62
N GLY A 175 11.55 -11.06 -0.77
CA GLY A 175 12.50 -10.10 -1.32
C GLY A 175 12.69 -10.15 -2.83
N LYS A 176 11.77 -10.80 -3.55
CA LYS A 176 11.80 -10.96 -5.01
C LYS A 176 10.92 -9.92 -5.71
N ALA A 177 11.23 -8.63 -5.49
CA ALA A 177 10.44 -7.54 -6.04
C ALA A 177 10.28 -7.57 -7.57
N PRO A 178 11.32 -7.85 -8.38
CA PRO A 178 11.14 -7.98 -9.84
C PRO A 178 10.16 -9.09 -10.23
N ASP A 179 10.23 -10.26 -9.59
CA ASP A 179 9.34 -11.37 -9.86
C ASP A 179 7.89 -11.05 -9.43
N PHE A 180 7.75 -10.35 -8.31
CA PHE A 180 6.45 -9.84 -7.83
C PHE A 180 5.81 -8.92 -8.87
N MET A 181 6.56 -7.94 -9.38
CA MET A 181 6.07 -7.03 -10.42
C MET A 181 5.66 -7.78 -11.69
N THR A 182 6.49 -8.72 -12.14
CA THR A 182 6.20 -9.54 -13.32
C THR A 182 4.93 -10.37 -13.13
N LYS A 183 4.77 -11.01 -11.98
CA LYS A 183 3.60 -11.85 -11.70
C LYS A 183 2.32 -11.01 -11.65
N VAL A 184 2.33 -9.85 -11.01
CA VAL A 184 1.16 -8.96 -10.99
C VAL A 184 0.80 -8.54 -12.41
N ALA A 185 1.77 -8.16 -13.23
CA ALA A 185 1.53 -7.79 -14.62
C ALA A 185 0.90 -8.93 -15.43
N LEU A 186 1.41 -10.17 -15.27
CA LEU A 186 0.87 -11.34 -15.96
C LEU A 186 -0.57 -11.65 -15.55
N LEU A 187 -0.87 -11.59 -14.25
CA LEU A 187 -2.20 -11.88 -13.72
C LEU A 187 -3.25 -10.84 -14.09
N THR A 188 -2.82 -9.63 -14.44
CA THR A 188 -3.71 -8.51 -14.81
C THR A 188 -3.75 -8.25 -16.32
N GLN A 189 -3.06 -9.06 -17.12
CA GLN A 189 -3.15 -8.96 -18.58
C GLN A 189 -4.58 -9.28 -19.06
N PRO A 190 -5.11 -8.51 -20.03
CA PRO A 190 -6.35 -8.90 -20.68
C PRO A 190 -6.20 -10.27 -21.32
N PRO A 191 -7.26 -11.11 -21.39
CA PRO A 191 -7.20 -12.36 -22.10
C PRO A 191 -6.85 -12.11 -23.58
N PRO A 192 -6.14 -13.02 -24.24
CA PRO A 192 -5.84 -12.88 -25.68
C PRO A 192 -7.13 -12.78 -26.46
N ALA A 193 -7.12 -11.93 -27.49
CA ALA A 193 -8.26 -11.70 -28.39
C ALA A 193 -8.64 -12.97 -29.15
#